data_79d19f7ca2c3d91e6c28b75db3729981
#
_entry.id   79d19f7ca2c3d91e6c28b75db3729981
#
_cell.length_a   1.000
_cell.length_b   1.000
_cell.length_c   1.000
_cell.angle_alpha   90.00
_cell.angle_beta   90.00
_cell.angle_gamma   90.00
#
_symmetry.space_group_name_H-M   'P 1'
#
loop_
_entity.id
_entity.type
_entity.pdbx_description
1 polymer ?
#
loop_
_entity_poly.entity_id
_entity_poly.type
_entity_poly.pdbx_seq_one_letter_code
_entity_poly.pdbx_strand_id
1 'polypeptide(L)'
;MKLRSHRIRSKAGVFLIESLVYMGLFGVLLICATRFFSVVYNHNKAAASAASYTIAALDAAKHWRRDIANAKGEPKLIRDDHFDVIRIDQANGEQVSYRVNGTRLERHNSKEWVPIIRRVASSIMLPDQREHVRAWRWELAMETKSRFLG
;
A
#
# COMPACT_ATOMS: atom_id res chain seq x y z
N MET A 1 -84.67 -10.67 8.70
CA MET A 1 -83.56 -9.71 8.55
C MET A 1 -82.33 -10.45 9.04
N LYS A 2 -81.48 -10.97 8.09
CA LYS A 2 -80.26 -11.77 8.40
C LYS A 2 -79.06 -10.96 8.03
N LEU A 3 -78.32 -10.48 9.04
CA LEU A 3 -77.13 -9.68 8.89
C LEU A 3 -75.95 -10.53 8.36
N ARG A 4 -75.44 -10.21 7.17
CA ARG A 4 -74.17 -10.74 6.59
C ARG A 4 -73.00 -10.05 7.26
N SER A 5 -72.37 -10.69 8.20
CA SER A 5 -71.18 -10.20 8.89
C SER A 5 -70.09 -11.27 8.94
N HIS A 6 -69.59 -11.73 7.78
CA HIS A 6 -68.56 -12.76 7.82
C HIS A 6 -67.58 -12.76 6.66
N ARG A 7 -67.08 -11.60 6.17
CA ARG A 7 -66.05 -11.65 5.12
C ARG A 7 -64.93 -10.61 5.21
N ILE A 8 -64.76 -9.94 6.32
CA ILE A 8 -63.71 -8.91 6.41
C ILE A 8 -62.44 -9.44 7.14
N ARG A 9 -62.55 -10.49 7.94
CA ARG A 9 -61.43 -11.00 8.76
C ARG A 9 -60.33 -11.74 7.99
N SER A 10 -60.60 -12.30 6.81
CA SER A 10 -59.62 -13.13 6.09
C SER A 10 -58.62 -12.29 5.29
N LYS A 11 -58.99 -11.09 4.84
CA LYS A 11 -58.12 -10.23 4.05
C LYS A 11 -57.01 -9.54 4.87
N ALA A 12 -57.30 -9.21 6.13
CA ALA A 12 -56.32 -8.60 7.01
C ALA A 12 -55.15 -9.52 7.39
N GLY A 13 -55.43 -10.83 7.53
CA GLY A 13 -54.38 -11.82 7.81
C GLY A 13 -53.41 -12.05 6.66
N VAL A 14 -53.92 -12.01 5.43
CA VAL A 14 -53.05 -12.17 4.21
C VAL A 14 -52.12 -10.98 4.07
N PHE A 15 -52.58 -9.75 4.27
CA PHE A 15 -51.76 -8.56 4.22
C PHE A 15 -50.65 -8.54 5.28
N LEU A 16 -50.93 -9.05 6.47
CA LEU A 16 -49.92 -9.16 7.54
C LEU A 16 -48.81 -10.13 7.20
N ILE A 17 -49.15 -11.30 6.65
CA ILE A 17 -48.15 -12.28 6.21
C ILE A 17 -47.31 -11.74 5.05
N GLU A 18 -47.93 -11.12 4.09
CA GLU A 18 -47.27 -10.51 2.95
C GLU A 18 -46.26 -9.41 3.37
N SER A 19 -46.69 -8.50 4.27
CA SER A 19 -45.78 -7.48 4.84
C SER A 19 -44.58 -8.11 5.56
N LEU A 20 -44.80 -9.19 6.30
CA LEU A 20 -43.72 -9.86 7.05
C LEU A 20 -42.71 -10.54 6.10
N VAL A 21 -43.20 -11.13 5.01
CA VAL A 21 -42.35 -11.71 3.97
C VAL A 21 -41.51 -10.63 3.28
N TYR A 22 -42.11 -9.50 2.92
CA TYR A 22 -41.35 -8.39 2.32
C TYR A 22 -40.32 -7.79 3.28
N MET A 23 -40.63 -7.62 4.55
CA MET A 23 -39.68 -7.20 5.57
C MET A 23 -38.52 -8.17 5.72
N GLY A 24 -38.79 -9.48 5.73
CA GLY A 24 -37.77 -10.50 5.76
C GLY A 24 -36.86 -10.47 4.54
N LEU A 25 -37.45 -10.39 3.34
CA LEU A 25 -36.72 -10.30 2.09
C LEU A 25 -35.84 -9.04 2.03
N PHE A 26 -36.40 -7.90 2.45
CA PHE A 26 -35.67 -6.64 2.53
C PHE A 26 -34.48 -6.71 3.52
N GLY A 27 -34.66 -7.35 4.67
CA GLY A 27 -33.60 -7.60 5.64
C GLY A 27 -32.46 -8.40 5.04
N VAL A 28 -32.74 -9.46 4.31
CA VAL A 28 -31.73 -10.28 3.62
C VAL A 28 -30.99 -9.46 2.58
N LEU A 29 -31.70 -8.67 1.78
CA LEU A 29 -31.07 -7.78 0.77
C LEU A 29 -30.15 -6.76 1.41
N LEU A 30 -30.51 -6.15 2.54
CA LEU A 30 -29.65 -5.22 3.27
C LEU A 30 -28.37 -5.90 3.78
N ILE A 31 -28.47 -7.12 4.30
CA ILE A 31 -27.30 -7.87 4.76
C ILE A 31 -26.37 -8.17 3.58
N CYS A 32 -26.89 -8.60 2.44
CA CYS A 32 -26.11 -8.85 1.23
C CYS A 32 -25.45 -7.56 0.73
N ALA A 33 -26.16 -6.45 0.69
CA ALA A 33 -25.63 -5.16 0.26
C ALA A 33 -24.50 -4.69 1.17
N THR A 34 -24.66 -4.76 2.49
CA THR A 34 -23.61 -4.34 3.45
C THR A 34 -22.35 -5.18 3.31
N ARG A 35 -22.47 -6.50 3.10
CA ARG A 35 -21.34 -7.39 2.82
C ARG A 35 -20.64 -7.02 1.53
N PHE A 36 -21.40 -6.81 0.46
CA PHE A 36 -20.84 -6.41 -0.83
C PHE A 36 -20.07 -5.07 -0.74
N PHE A 37 -20.66 -4.04 -0.13
CA PHE A 37 -19.99 -2.76 0.07
C PHE A 37 -18.72 -2.86 0.91
N SER A 38 -18.73 -3.68 1.96
CA SER A 38 -17.54 -3.91 2.78
C SER A 38 -16.40 -4.54 1.99
N VAL A 39 -16.69 -5.51 1.13
CA VAL A 39 -15.69 -6.14 0.25
C VAL A 39 -15.12 -5.14 -0.74
N VAL A 40 -15.96 -4.41 -1.46
CA VAL A 40 -15.55 -3.39 -2.43
C VAL A 40 -14.72 -2.30 -1.78
N TYR A 41 -15.14 -1.79 -0.62
CA TYR A 41 -14.40 -0.76 0.11
C TYR A 41 -13.00 -1.23 0.53
N ASN A 42 -12.89 -2.45 1.04
CA ASN A 42 -11.60 -3.01 1.46
C ASN A 42 -10.66 -3.24 0.26
N HIS A 43 -11.19 -3.70 -0.88
CA HIS A 43 -10.40 -3.84 -2.11
C HIS A 43 -9.90 -2.49 -2.64
N ASN A 44 -10.74 -1.48 -2.68
CA ASN A 44 -10.35 -0.13 -3.12
C ASN A 44 -9.27 0.47 -2.22
N LYS A 45 -9.37 0.28 -0.91
CA LYS A 45 -8.35 0.75 0.04
C LYS A 45 -7.01 0.02 -0.15
N ALA A 46 -7.02 -1.27 -0.44
CA ALA A 46 -5.81 -2.04 -0.74
C ALA A 46 -5.15 -1.58 -2.04
N ALA A 47 -5.94 -1.36 -3.09
CA ALA A 47 -5.46 -0.85 -4.38
C ALA A 47 -4.85 0.56 -4.25
N ALA A 48 -5.51 1.47 -3.53
CA ALA A 48 -5.01 2.82 -3.29
C ALA A 48 -3.68 2.82 -2.51
N SER A 49 -3.54 1.94 -1.51
CA SER A 49 -2.28 1.80 -0.77
C SER A 49 -1.16 1.24 -1.65
N ALA A 50 -1.44 0.23 -2.48
CA ALA A 50 -0.46 -0.31 -3.42
C ALA A 50 0.01 0.75 -4.43
N ALA A 51 -0.90 1.55 -4.98
CA ALA A 51 -0.56 2.65 -5.87
C ALA A 51 0.36 3.68 -5.19
N SER A 52 0.08 4.06 -3.95
CA SER A 52 0.91 5.02 -3.21
C SER A 52 2.33 4.49 -2.96
N TYR A 53 2.49 3.19 -2.68
CA TYR A 53 3.82 2.57 -2.55
C TYR A 53 4.58 2.54 -3.86
N THR A 54 3.90 2.24 -4.97
CA THR A 54 4.52 2.26 -6.30
C THR A 54 5.02 3.65 -6.65
N ILE A 55 4.23 4.68 -6.38
CA ILE A 55 4.64 6.08 -6.62
C ILE A 55 5.86 6.44 -5.77
N ALA A 56 5.86 6.09 -4.48
CA ALA A 56 7.01 6.35 -3.59
C ALA A 56 8.27 5.61 -4.05
N ALA A 57 8.15 4.37 -4.50
CA ALA A 57 9.27 3.60 -5.03
C ALA A 57 9.82 4.20 -6.34
N LEU A 58 8.95 4.66 -7.23
CA LEU A 58 9.35 5.33 -8.48
C LEU A 58 10.06 6.65 -8.20
N ASP A 59 9.60 7.43 -7.24
CA ASP A 59 10.24 8.69 -6.85
C ASP A 59 11.62 8.47 -6.23
N ALA A 60 11.73 7.49 -5.34
CA ALA A 60 13.02 7.07 -4.79
C ALA A 60 13.99 6.58 -5.89
N ALA A 61 13.48 5.84 -6.88
CA ALA A 61 14.28 5.39 -8.01
C ALA A 61 14.77 6.56 -8.87
N LYS A 62 13.99 7.64 -9.01
CA LYS A 62 14.43 8.88 -9.69
C LYS A 62 15.57 9.55 -8.92
N HIS A 63 15.43 9.67 -7.60
CA HIS A 63 16.51 10.21 -6.77
C HIS A 63 17.78 9.39 -6.91
N TRP A 64 17.68 8.07 -6.77
CA TRP A 64 18.80 7.16 -6.92
C TRP A 64 19.50 7.29 -8.28
N ARG A 65 18.75 7.22 -9.38
CA ARG A 65 19.32 7.34 -10.74
C ARG A 65 20.02 8.66 -10.96
N ARG A 66 19.43 9.77 -10.49
CA ARG A 66 20.03 11.09 -10.59
C ARG A 66 21.31 11.17 -9.78
N ASP A 67 21.31 10.65 -8.55
CA ASP A 67 22.45 10.75 -7.67
C ASP A 67 23.61 9.84 -8.16
N ILE A 68 23.31 8.68 -8.73
CA ILE A 68 24.31 7.82 -9.38
C ILE A 68 24.84 8.46 -10.68
N ALA A 69 23.98 9.05 -11.49
CA ALA A 69 24.40 9.71 -12.74
C ALA A 69 25.33 10.92 -12.48
N ASN A 70 25.12 11.61 -11.34
CA ASN A 70 25.93 12.77 -10.94
C ASN A 70 27.12 12.38 -10.04
N ALA A 71 27.37 11.11 -9.81
CA ALA A 71 28.45 10.66 -8.95
C ALA A 71 29.82 10.98 -9.56
N LYS A 72 30.72 11.51 -8.74
CA LYS A 72 32.11 11.78 -9.11
C LYS A 72 32.98 10.52 -9.19
N GLY A 73 32.50 9.42 -8.63
CA GLY A 73 33.23 8.16 -8.56
C GLY A 73 32.32 7.01 -8.16
N GLU A 74 32.88 5.88 -7.76
CA GLU A 74 32.10 4.74 -7.33
C GLU A 74 31.46 5.03 -5.98
N PRO A 75 30.17 4.68 -5.78
CA PRO A 75 29.52 4.70 -4.48
C PRO A 75 30.27 3.82 -3.47
N LYS A 76 30.36 4.28 -2.23
CA LYS A 76 31.06 3.58 -1.16
C LYS A 76 30.06 3.02 -0.18
N LEU A 77 30.10 1.71 0.02
CA LEU A 77 29.36 1.07 1.10
C LEU A 77 30.15 1.22 2.41
N ILE A 78 29.56 1.93 3.36
CA ILE A 78 30.08 2.11 4.71
C ILE A 78 29.25 1.25 5.63
N ARG A 79 29.85 0.25 6.24
CA ARG A 79 29.22 -0.58 7.27
C ARG A 79 29.48 0.06 8.61
N ASP A 80 28.42 0.46 9.27
CA ASP A 80 28.42 0.88 10.66
C ASP A 80 27.75 -0.25 11.49
N ASP A 81 28.05 -0.36 12.77
CA ASP A 81 27.53 -1.42 13.65
C ASP A 81 25.99 -1.52 13.66
N HIS A 82 25.31 -0.46 13.24
CA HIS A 82 23.87 -0.35 13.28
C HIS A 82 23.20 -0.22 11.89
N PHE A 83 23.94 0.23 10.85
CA PHE A 83 23.35 0.53 9.54
C PHE A 83 24.37 0.38 8.42
N ASP A 84 23.93 -0.20 7.31
CA ASP A 84 24.65 -0.10 6.05
C ASP A 84 24.30 1.24 5.39
N VAL A 85 25.31 2.09 5.18
CA VAL A 85 25.16 3.42 4.55
C VAL A 85 25.87 3.40 3.20
N ILE A 86 25.16 3.72 2.14
CA ILE A 86 25.78 4.00 0.85
C ILE A 86 26.04 5.49 0.72
N ARG A 87 27.29 5.83 0.48
CA ARG A 87 27.75 7.20 0.28
C ARG A 87 28.11 7.42 -1.19
N ILE A 88 27.61 8.51 -1.74
CA ILE A 88 27.82 8.94 -3.12
C ILE A 88 28.38 10.35 -3.11
N ASP A 89 29.62 10.49 -3.52
CA ASP A 89 30.25 11.81 -3.69
C ASP A 89 29.81 12.38 -5.04
N GLN A 90 29.22 13.58 -5.05
CA GLN A 90 28.64 14.22 -6.23
C GLN A 90 29.68 15.07 -6.97
N ALA A 91 29.49 15.26 -8.26
CA ALA A 91 30.37 16.08 -9.09
C ALA A 91 30.43 17.56 -8.65
N ASN A 92 29.38 18.07 -8.03
CA ASN A 92 29.28 19.41 -7.46
C ASN A 92 29.98 19.58 -6.10
N GLY A 93 30.60 18.52 -5.56
CA GLY A 93 31.26 18.52 -4.25
C GLY A 93 30.32 18.20 -3.07
N GLU A 94 29.04 18.07 -3.31
CA GLU A 94 28.11 17.62 -2.28
C GLU A 94 28.22 16.11 -2.06
N GLN A 95 27.72 15.67 -0.91
CA GLN A 95 27.69 14.25 -0.55
C GLN A 95 26.25 13.82 -0.27
N VAL A 96 25.84 12.75 -0.93
CA VAL A 96 24.54 12.11 -0.72
C VAL A 96 24.75 10.74 -0.09
N SER A 97 23.91 10.38 0.85
CA SER A 97 23.98 9.08 1.49
C SER A 97 22.59 8.44 1.59
N TYR A 98 22.56 7.12 1.54
CA TYR A 98 21.35 6.32 1.66
C TYR A 98 21.52 5.30 2.79
N ARG A 99 20.50 5.12 3.62
CA ARG A 99 20.44 4.08 4.66
C ARG A 99 19.04 3.54 4.83
N VAL A 100 18.95 2.33 5.35
CA VAL A 100 17.69 1.79 5.87
C VAL A 100 17.72 1.88 7.39
N ASN A 101 16.77 2.61 7.96
CA ASN A 101 16.59 2.77 9.39
C ASN A 101 15.27 2.14 9.80
N GLY A 102 15.31 0.94 10.38
CA GLY A 102 14.13 0.13 10.64
C GLY A 102 13.39 -0.20 9.34
N THR A 103 12.15 0.28 9.20
CA THR A 103 11.33 0.09 7.99
C THR A 103 11.32 1.31 7.08
N ARG A 104 12.30 2.21 7.19
CA ARG A 104 12.37 3.45 6.41
C ARG A 104 13.65 3.51 5.60
N LEU A 105 13.52 3.78 4.32
CA LEU A 105 14.66 4.19 3.52
C LEU A 105 14.80 5.70 3.64
N GLU A 106 15.97 6.15 4.03
CA GLU A 106 16.31 7.55 4.26
C GLU A 106 17.42 7.97 3.31
N ARG A 107 17.32 9.21 2.82
CA ARG A 107 18.34 9.88 2.00
C ARG A 107 18.86 11.11 2.75
N HIS A 108 20.16 11.24 2.86
CA HIS A 108 20.83 12.42 3.40
C HIS A 108 21.29 13.34 2.25
N ASN A 109 20.98 14.62 2.35
CA ASN A 109 21.27 15.64 1.33
C ASN A 109 22.22 16.72 1.86
N SER A 110 23.25 16.36 2.60
CA SER A 110 24.20 17.27 3.27
C SER A 110 23.64 18.08 4.45
N LYS A 111 22.35 18.04 4.71
CA LYS A 111 21.71 18.77 5.82
C LYS A 111 21.05 17.80 6.83
N GLU A 112 20.17 16.94 6.34
CA GLU A 112 19.37 16.08 7.19
C GLU A 112 19.03 14.76 6.49
N TRP A 113 18.64 13.75 7.30
CA TRP A 113 18.10 12.49 6.83
C TRP A 113 16.60 12.64 6.54
N VAL A 114 16.22 12.51 5.27
CA VAL A 114 14.83 12.60 4.83
C VAL A 114 14.32 11.22 4.47
N PRO A 115 13.22 10.75 5.07
CA PRO A 115 12.62 9.47 4.70
C PRO A 115 11.97 9.58 3.33
N ILE A 116 12.43 8.76 2.37
CA ILE A 116 11.91 8.71 1.00
C ILE A 116 10.95 7.54 0.77
N ILE A 117 11.10 6.45 1.51
CA ILE A 117 10.16 5.32 1.47
C ILE A 117 9.90 4.84 2.89
N ARG A 118 8.66 4.46 3.15
CA ARG A 118 8.21 3.81 4.39
C ARG A 118 7.80 2.38 4.11
N ARG A 119 7.85 1.50 5.12
CA ARG A 119 7.50 0.08 5.05
C ARG A 119 8.39 -0.69 4.08
N VAL A 120 9.67 -0.49 4.21
CA VAL A 120 10.70 -1.28 3.53
C VAL A 120 10.90 -2.55 4.35
N ALA A 121 10.74 -3.72 3.72
CA ALA A 121 11.05 -5.01 4.33
C ALA A 121 12.54 -5.33 4.18
N SER A 122 13.09 -5.06 3.00
CA SER A 122 14.53 -5.18 2.74
C SER A 122 14.97 -4.22 1.64
N SER A 123 16.22 -3.79 1.72
CA SER A 123 16.84 -2.97 0.69
C SER A 123 18.28 -3.44 0.52
N ILE A 124 18.65 -3.83 -0.67
CA ILE A 124 19.97 -4.32 -0.99
C ILE A 124 20.49 -3.50 -2.17
N MET A 125 21.67 -2.91 -2.00
CA MET A 125 22.36 -2.17 -3.04
C MET A 125 23.67 -2.87 -3.34
N LEU A 126 23.84 -3.32 -4.57
CA LEU A 126 24.98 -4.13 -5.01
C LEU A 126 25.61 -3.53 -6.26
N PRO A 127 26.94 -3.62 -6.38
CA PRO A 127 27.59 -3.35 -7.66
C PRO A 127 27.15 -4.44 -8.67
N ASP A 128 26.71 -4.01 -9.83
CA ASP A 128 26.35 -4.88 -10.96
C ASP A 128 27.48 -4.77 -12.01
N GLN A 129 28.40 -5.73 -11.97
CA GLN A 129 29.51 -5.80 -12.92
C GLN A 129 29.04 -6.47 -14.20
N ARG A 130 28.88 -5.68 -15.25
CA ARG A 130 28.64 -6.16 -16.61
C ARG A 130 29.91 -5.98 -17.44
N GLU A 131 30.02 -6.76 -18.50
CA GLU A 131 31.22 -6.87 -19.32
C GLU A 131 31.76 -5.52 -19.84
N HIS A 132 30.85 -4.55 -20.04
CA HIS A 132 31.23 -3.22 -20.57
C HIS A 132 30.70 -2.03 -19.76
N VAL A 133 29.95 -2.26 -18.67
CA VAL A 133 29.32 -1.19 -17.89
C VAL A 133 29.39 -1.53 -16.40
N ARG A 134 29.92 -0.62 -15.61
CA ARG A 134 29.79 -0.66 -14.15
C ARG A 134 28.48 0.00 -13.78
N ALA A 135 27.56 -0.77 -13.23
CA ALA A 135 26.28 -0.31 -12.76
C ALA A 135 26.07 -0.63 -11.27
N TRP A 136 25.17 0.08 -10.64
CA TRP A 136 24.69 -0.23 -9.31
C TRP A 136 23.25 -0.67 -9.37
N ARG A 137 22.96 -1.86 -8.82
CA ARG A 137 21.63 -2.42 -8.75
C ARG A 137 21.05 -2.19 -7.36
N TRP A 138 19.86 -1.65 -7.33
CA TRP A 138 19.10 -1.48 -6.11
C TRP A 138 17.87 -2.36 -6.13
N GLU A 139 17.80 -3.28 -5.15
CA GLU A 139 16.66 -4.15 -4.91
C GLU A 139 15.92 -3.68 -3.66
N LEU A 140 14.64 -3.45 -3.80
CA LEU A 140 13.79 -2.97 -2.73
C LEU A 140 12.59 -3.89 -2.59
N ALA A 141 12.42 -4.49 -1.41
CA ALA A 141 11.21 -5.20 -1.04
C ALA A 141 10.38 -4.36 -0.09
N MET A 142 9.08 -4.26 -0.37
CA MET A 142 8.13 -3.52 0.46
C MET A 142 7.38 -4.49 1.37
N GLU A 143 7.09 -4.08 2.62
CA GLU A 143 6.20 -4.84 3.49
C GLU A 143 4.78 -4.86 2.92
N THR A 144 4.35 -6.01 2.46
CA THR A 144 2.96 -6.24 2.11
C THR A 144 2.22 -6.60 3.40
N LYS A 145 1.23 -5.79 3.81
CA LYS A 145 0.28 -6.24 4.84
C LYS A 145 -0.50 -7.43 4.30
N SER A 146 0.04 -8.62 4.45
CA SER A 146 -0.72 -9.85 4.29
C SER A 146 -1.78 -9.88 5.40
N ARG A 147 -2.97 -9.37 5.12
CA ARG A 147 -4.18 -9.73 5.85
C ARG A 147 -4.69 -11.04 5.28
N PHE A 148 -3.94 -12.11 5.46
CA PHE A 148 -4.57 -13.42 5.42
C PHE A 148 -5.12 -13.67 6.82
N LEU A 149 -6.40 -13.65 6.87
CA LEU A 149 -7.31 -14.06 7.90
C LEU A 149 -6.88 -15.41 8.50
N GLY A 150 -6.65 -15.40 9.82
CA GLY A 150 -6.94 -16.57 10.61
C GLY A 150 -8.46 -16.63 10.83
#